data_b81141f560278e737919c2bb38dd4bb3
#
_entry.id   b81141f560278e737919c2bb38dd4bb3
#
_cell.length_a   1.000
_cell.length_b   1.000
_cell.length_c   1.000
_cell.angle_alpha   90.00
_cell.angle_beta   90.00
_cell.angle_gamma   90.00
#
_symmetry.space_group_name_H-M   'P 1'
#
loop_
_entity.id
_entity.type
_entity.pdbx_description
1 polymer ?
#
loop_
_entity_poly.entity_id
_entity_poly.type
_entity_poly.pdbx_seq_one_letter_code
_entity_poly.pdbx_strand_id
1 'polypeptide(L)'
;MKYLLLVSHGKLADGLADALKMLVGPKEEVISCGLQDGQSVDEFAENFSVLINDIPENSEVVLLGDIIGGSPLTTAMTLLTEKGWQRNCQ
;
A
#
# COMPACT_ATOMS: atom_id res chain seq x y z
N MET A 1 0.90 10.98 -12.63
CA MET A 1 1.84 10.63 -11.56
C MET A 1 1.62 9.18 -11.17
N LYS A 2 2.69 8.46 -10.89
CA LYS A 2 2.61 7.06 -10.50
C LYS A 2 2.89 6.91 -9.02
N TYR A 3 2.05 6.15 -8.34
CA TYR A 3 2.25 5.84 -6.93
C TYR A 3 2.54 4.35 -6.78
N LEU A 4 3.48 4.05 -5.90
CA LEU A 4 3.82 2.68 -5.54
C LEU A 4 3.34 2.46 -4.11
N LEU A 5 2.42 1.52 -3.95
CA LEU A 5 1.87 1.16 -2.66
C LEU A 5 2.41 -0.20 -2.25
N LEU A 6 3.07 -0.25 -1.10
CA LEU A 6 3.67 -1.46 -0.57
C LEU A 6 2.88 -1.89 0.67
N VAL A 7 2.30 -3.08 0.64
CA VAL A 7 1.57 -3.62 1.78
C VAL A 7 2.13 -4.99 2.12
N SER A 8 2.15 -5.31 3.41
CA SER A 8 2.73 -6.56 3.86
C SER A 8 2.25 -6.91 5.26
N HIS A 9 2.61 -8.11 5.69
CA HIS A 9 2.59 -8.45 7.12
C HIS A 9 3.85 -7.87 7.75
N GLY A 10 3.71 -7.41 8.99
CA GLY A 10 4.84 -6.90 9.74
C GLY A 10 5.50 -5.68 9.10
N LYS A 11 6.80 -5.62 9.14
CA LYS A 11 7.57 -4.45 8.72
C LYS A 11 8.21 -4.57 7.35
N LEU A 12 7.86 -5.60 6.58
CA LEU A 12 8.49 -5.82 5.28
C LEU A 12 8.25 -4.65 4.32
N ALA A 13 7.02 -4.17 4.22
CA ALA A 13 6.70 -3.06 3.34
C ALA A 13 7.50 -1.81 3.71
N ASP A 14 7.56 -1.50 5.01
CA ASP A 14 8.32 -0.33 5.48
C ASP A 14 9.82 -0.50 5.20
N GLY A 15 10.33 -1.72 5.35
CA GLY A 15 11.73 -2.01 5.03
C GLY A 15 12.03 -1.84 3.55
N LEU A 16 11.13 -2.28 2.69
CA LEU A 16 11.29 -2.10 1.24
C LEU A 16 11.25 -0.61 0.87
N ALA A 17 10.35 0.15 1.47
CA ALA A 17 10.28 1.58 1.24
C ALA A 17 11.57 2.27 1.69
N ASP A 18 12.12 1.84 2.82
CA ASP A 18 13.39 2.36 3.32
C ASP A 18 14.55 2.06 2.38
N ALA A 19 14.59 0.83 1.85
CA ALA A 19 15.62 0.45 0.90
C ALA A 19 15.52 1.28 -0.39
N LEU A 20 14.32 1.50 -0.89
CA LEU A 20 14.11 2.32 -2.08
C LEU A 20 14.55 3.76 -1.84
N LYS A 21 14.28 4.29 -0.67
CA LYS A 21 14.72 5.64 -0.28
C LYS A 21 16.23 5.78 -0.35
N MET A 22 16.96 4.74 0.05
CA MET A 22 18.42 4.73 -0.02
C MET A 22 18.94 4.70 -1.47
N LEU A 23 18.21 4.02 -2.36
CA LEU A 23 18.64 3.81 -3.74
C LEU A 23 18.28 4.97 -4.66
N VAL A 24 17.09 5.52 -4.49
CA VAL A 24 16.56 6.53 -5.42
C VAL A 24 16.21 7.86 -4.75
N GLY A 25 16.47 7.97 -3.45
CA GLY A 25 16.15 9.16 -2.68
C GLY A 25 14.69 9.15 -2.20
N PRO A 26 14.33 10.09 -1.33
CA PRO A 26 12.97 10.17 -0.81
C PRO A 26 11.96 10.45 -1.92
N LYS A 27 10.87 9.68 -1.93
CA LYS A 27 9.79 9.81 -2.91
C LYS A 27 8.45 9.80 -2.20
N GLU A 28 7.68 10.85 -2.35
CA GLU A 28 6.33 10.93 -1.78
C GLU A 28 5.39 9.92 -2.43
N GLU A 29 5.71 9.46 -3.65
CA GLU A 29 4.90 8.51 -4.39
C GLU A 29 5.05 7.07 -3.89
N VAL A 30 5.99 6.81 -2.99
CA VAL A 30 6.15 5.48 -2.38
C VAL A 30 5.49 5.50 -1.01
N ILE A 31 4.44 4.70 -0.88
CA ILE A 31 3.65 4.60 0.36
C ILE A 31 3.71 3.16 0.84
N SER A 32 4.03 2.98 2.11
CA SER A 32 4.06 1.64 2.71
C SER A 32 3.08 1.54 3.87
N CYS A 33 2.51 0.35 4.04
CA CYS A 33 1.61 0.07 5.14
C CYS A 33 1.70 -1.41 5.50
N GLY A 34 2.00 -1.73 6.73
CA GLY A 34 2.13 -3.09 7.20
C GLY A 34 1.09 -3.44 8.24
N LEU A 35 0.55 -4.66 8.13
CA LEU A 35 -0.30 -5.21 9.18
C LEU A 35 0.60 -5.73 10.28
N GLN A 36 0.66 -4.99 11.38
CA GLN A 36 1.56 -5.31 12.47
C GLN A 36 1.04 -6.47 13.31
N ASP A 37 1.96 -7.16 13.98
CA ASP A 37 1.59 -8.25 14.87
C ASP A 37 0.66 -7.73 15.97
N GLY A 38 -0.47 -8.41 16.17
CA GLY A 38 -1.47 -7.97 17.11
C GLY A 38 -2.44 -6.91 16.62
N GLN A 39 -2.22 -6.36 15.44
CA GLN A 39 -3.09 -5.36 14.85
C GLN A 39 -4.25 -6.04 14.14
N SER A 40 -5.45 -5.48 14.25
CA SER A 40 -6.61 -6.01 13.53
C SER A 40 -6.58 -5.56 12.06
N VAL A 41 -7.29 -6.32 11.23
CA VAL A 41 -7.46 -5.95 9.82
C VAL A 41 -8.19 -4.60 9.70
N ASP A 42 -9.11 -4.33 10.60
CA ASP A 42 -9.83 -3.06 10.61
C ASP A 42 -8.91 -1.87 10.87
N GLU A 43 -7.97 -2.02 11.79
CA GLU A 43 -6.97 -0.98 12.05
C GLU A 43 -6.08 -0.76 10.84
N PHE A 44 -5.65 -1.85 10.20
CA PHE A 44 -4.87 -1.76 8.97
C PHE A 44 -5.67 -1.02 7.89
N ALA A 45 -6.95 -1.35 7.73
CA ALA A 45 -7.80 -0.71 6.73
C ALA A 45 -7.92 0.79 6.97
N GLU A 46 -8.09 1.20 8.23
CA GLU A 46 -8.15 2.62 8.56
C GLU A 46 -6.86 3.34 8.23
N ASN A 47 -5.72 2.76 8.60
CA ASN A 47 -4.41 3.35 8.33
C ASN A 47 -4.17 3.48 6.84
N PHE A 48 -4.45 2.42 6.09
CA PHE A 48 -4.26 2.41 4.66
C PHE A 48 -5.18 3.43 3.97
N SER A 49 -6.43 3.52 4.42
CA SER A 49 -7.41 4.45 3.87
C SER A 49 -6.95 5.90 4.01
N VAL A 50 -6.38 6.25 5.15
CA VAL A 50 -5.82 7.58 5.38
C VAL A 50 -4.66 7.85 4.42
N LEU A 51 -3.78 6.85 4.24
CA LEU A 51 -2.61 7.02 3.37
C LEU A 51 -2.98 7.23 1.91
N ILE A 52 -4.00 6.53 1.40
CA ILE A 52 -4.39 6.66 0.00
C ILE A 52 -5.32 7.84 -0.26
N ASN A 53 -5.84 8.46 0.79
CA ASN A 53 -6.80 9.54 0.64
C ASN A 53 -6.19 10.77 -0.07
N ASP A 54 -4.90 10.96 0.06
CA ASP A 54 -4.20 12.10 -0.54
C ASP A 54 -3.71 11.85 -1.96
N ILE A 55 -3.89 10.65 -2.49
CA ILE A 55 -3.46 10.33 -3.85
C ILE A 55 -4.42 10.97 -4.84
N PRO A 56 -3.91 11.79 -5.79
CA PRO A 56 -4.79 12.40 -6.80
C PRO A 56 -5.50 11.35 -7.64
N GLU A 57 -6.77 11.59 -7.97
CA GLU A 57 -7.62 10.63 -8.66
C GLU A 57 -7.09 10.20 -10.03
N ASN A 58 -6.35 11.08 -10.70
CA ASN A 58 -5.82 10.79 -12.03
C ASN A 58 -4.45 10.11 -11.99
N SER A 59 -4.00 9.67 -10.83
CA SER A 59 -2.71 8.98 -10.68
C SER A 59 -2.83 7.51 -11.07
N GLU A 60 -1.72 6.94 -11.52
CA GLU A 60 -1.60 5.49 -11.65
C GLU A 60 -1.11 4.92 -10.33
N VAL A 61 -1.63 3.77 -9.95
CA VAL A 61 -1.27 3.13 -8.69
C VAL A 61 -0.81 1.70 -8.97
N VAL A 62 0.39 1.37 -8.47
CA VAL A 62 0.91 0.01 -8.49
C VAL A 62 0.90 -0.49 -7.06
N LEU A 63 0.25 -1.61 -6.82
CA LEU A 63 0.13 -2.20 -5.49
C LEU A 63 0.94 -3.50 -5.44
N LEU A 64 1.88 -3.57 -4.50
CA LEU A 64 2.68 -4.76 -4.27
C LEU A 64 2.44 -5.28 -2.87
N GLY A 65 2.24 -6.58 -2.75
CA GLY A 65 2.03 -7.25 -1.47
C GLY A 65 2.94 -8.47 -1.33
N ASP A 66 3.09 -8.93 -0.10
CA ASP A 66 3.98 -10.05 0.20
C ASP A 66 3.33 -11.41 -0.07
N ILE A 67 2.03 -11.54 0.16
CA ILE A 67 1.31 -12.81 0.00
C ILE A 67 0.02 -12.57 -0.78
N ILE A 68 -0.13 -13.25 -1.91
CA ILE A 68 -1.38 -13.19 -2.68
C ILE A 68 -2.48 -13.88 -1.87
N GLY A 69 -3.61 -13.18 -1.72
CA GLY A 69 -4.72 -13.69 -0.91
C GLY A 69 -4.58 -13.42 0.58
N GLY A 70 -3.47 -12.83 1.02
CA GLY A 70 -3.30 -12.42 2.41
C GLY A 70 -4.11 -11.17 2.73
N SER A 71 -4.39 -10.95 4.02
CA SER A 71 -5.25 -9.85 4.46
C SER A 71 -4.77 -8.46 4.03
N PRO A 72 -3.47 -8.12 4.15
CA PRO A 72 -3.03 -6.79 3.74
C PRO A 72 -3.31 -6.49 2.28
N LEU A 73 -2.96 -7.40 1.38
CA LEU A 73 -3.14 -7.16 -0.05
C LEU A 73 -4.63 -7.14 -0.42
N THR A 74 -5.41 -8.07 0.11
CA THR A 74 -6.84 -8.14 -0.18
C THR A 74 -7.56 -6.89 0.31
N THR A 75 -7.26 -6.43 1.52
CA THR A 75 -7.85 -5.22 2.08
C THR A 75 -7.47 -4.01 1.26
N ALA A 76 -6.19 -3.89 0.89
CA ALA A 76 -5.72 -2.76 0.10
C ALA A 76 -6.42 -2.71 -1.26
N MET A 77 -6.57 -3.86 -1.93
CA MET A 77 -7.25 -3.93 -3.23
C MET A 77 -8.71 -3.49 -3.11
N THR A 78 -9.39 -3.93 -2.07
CA THR A 78 -10.78 -3.56 -1.83
C THR A 78 -10.93 -2.05 -1.64
N LEU A 79 -10.07 -1.46 -0.81
CA LEU A 79 -10.12 -0.03 -0.54
C LEU A 79 -9.80 0.81 -1.77
N LEU A 80 -8.83 0.38 -2.57
CA LEU A 80 -8.50 1.08 -3.81
C LEU A 80 -9.66 1.02 -4.79
N THR A 81 -10.30 -0.13 -4.92
CA THR A 81 -11.46 -0.30 -5.79
C THR A 81 -12.61 0.61 -5.35
N GLU A 82 -12.85 0.72 -4.06
CA GLU A 82 -13.87 1.60 -3.52
C GLU A 82 -13.61 3.07 -3.83
N LYS A 83 -12.34 3.44 -3.97
CA LYS A 83 -11.97 4.80 -4.34
C LYS A 83 -11.91 5.03 -5.85
N GLY A 84 -12.25 4.02 -6.64
CA GLY A 84 -12.38 4.17 -8.08
C GLY A 84 -11.20 3.70 -8.90
N TRP A 85 -10.13 3.18 -8.30
CA TRP A 85 -9.03 2.61 -9.05
C TRP A 85 -9.38 1.20 -9.50
N GLN A 86 -9.19 0.93 -10.79
CA GLN A 86 -9.43 -0.39 -11.32
C GLN A 86 -8.23 -1.29 -11.05
N ARG A 87 -8.55 -2.57 -10.85
CA ARG A 87 -7.54 -3.58 -10.60
C ARG A 87 -6.81 -3.92 -11.89
N ASN A 88 -5.49 -3.76 -11.88
CA ASN A 88 -4.62 -4.34 -12.88
C ASN A 88 -3.97 -5.55 -12.27
N CYS A 89 -4.32 -6.73 -12.74
CA CYS A 89 -3.70 -7.97 -12.29
C CYS A 89 -2.31 -8.07 -12.89
N GLN A 90 -1.34 -7.94 -12.05
CA GLN A 90 0.05 -8.06 -12.45
C GLN A 90 0.68 -9.21 -11.68
#